data_4504e32e350ed51b834af020c324b7ba
#
_entry.id   4504e32e350ed51b834af020c324b7ba
#
_cell.length_a   1.000
_cell.length_b   1.000
_cell.length_c   1.000
_cell.angle_alpha   90.00
_cell.angle_beta   90.00
_cell.angle_gamma   90.00
#
_symmetry.space_group_name_H-M   'P 1'
#
loop_
_entity.id
_entity.type
_entity.pdbx_description
1 polymer ?
#
loop_
_entity_poly.entity_id
_entity_poly.type
_entity_poly.pdbx_seq_one_letter_code
_entity_poly.pdbx_strand_id
1 'polypeptide(L)'
;EKVLMQAFLSKYVQENIKEENLKASYNNFIADETSREEIKASHILIDTESEAIDIINMLNDGDDFAELAKNKSTGPSGPSGGDLGWFKRGQMVPPFEKAAFSLNKNEITQRPVQTQFGWHVIKIFDKRIPEAPSYENMKSKLIQDLERKIVSKKIQDLRNDALIEKLSSSELEPLLNLPVSQ
;
A
#
# COMPACT_ATOMS: atom_id res chain seq x y z
N GLU A 1 4.27 -12.85 -31.92
CA GLU A 1 4.82 -11.61 -31.29
C GLU A 1 4.89 -11.71 -29.77
N LYS A 2 3.81 -12.10 -29.06
CA LYS A 2 3.83 -12.27 -27.58
C LYS A 2 4.93 -13.21 -27.08
N VAL A 3 5.15 -14.33 -27.74
CA VAL A 3 6.16 -15.33 -27.36
C VAL A 3 7.58 -14.77 -27.49
N LEU A 4 7.87 -14.03 -28.58
CA LEU A 4 9.16 -13.39 -28.78
C LEU A 4 9.43 -12.30 -27.73
N MET A 5 8.44 -11.51 -27.39
CA MET A 5 8.57 -10.47 -26.35
C MET A 5 8.81 -11.10 -24.98
N GLN A 6 8.08 -12.16 -24.63
CA GLN A 6 8.31 -12.90 -23.39
C GLN A 6 9.73 -13.51 -23.33
N ALA A 7 10.16 -14.15 -24.41
CA ALA A 7 11.51 -14.73 -24.46
C ALA A 7 12.61 -13.68 -24.33
N PHE A 8 12.45 -12.53 -25.01
CA PHE A 8 13.37 -11.39 -24.88
C PHE A 8 13.42 -10.86 -23.46
N LEU A 9 12.26 -10.58 -22.84
CA LEU A 9 12.20 -10.05 -21.48
C LEU A 9 12.78 -11.03 -20.46
N SER A 10 12.46 -12.34 -20.58
CA SER A 10 13.03 -13.37 -19.69
C SER A 10 14.55 -13.41 -19.78
N LYS A 11 15.11 -13.41 -20.98
CA LYS A 11 16.56 -13.38 -21.20
C LYS A 11 17.17 -12.10 -20.61
N TYR A 12 16.58 -10.94 -20.91
CA TYR A 12 17.04 -9.66 -20.41
C TYR A 12 17.04 -9.60 -18.87
N VAL A 13 16.01 -10.14 -18.24
CA VAL A 13 15.91 -10.26 -16.78
C VAL A 13 17.04 -11.13 -16.23
N GLN A 14 17.25 -12.34 -16.77
CA GLN A 14 18.31 -13.25 -16.32
C GLN A 14 19.70 -12.63 -16.41
N GLU A 15 19.99 -11.86 -17.46
CA GLU A 15 21.28 -11.20 -17.66
C GLU A 15 21.49 -10.01 -16.71
N ASN A 16 20.39 -9.41 -16.18
CA ASN A 16 20.44 -8.20 -15.36
C ASN A 16 20.18 -8.44 -13.86
N ILE A 17 19.70 -9.62 -13.46
CA ILE A 17 19.65 -10.00 -12.05
C ILE A 17 21.02 -10.45 -11.58
N LYS A 18 21.62 -9.66 -10.71
CA LYS A 18 22.90 -9.96 -10.07
C LYS A 18 22.73 -10.09 -8.57
N GLU A 19 23.47 -11.00 -7.95
CA GLU A 19 23.44 -11.22 -6.50
C GLU A 19 23.76 -9.94 -5.72
N GLU A 20 24.65 -9.09 -6.24
CA GLU A 20 24.96 -7.79 -5.64
C GLU A 20 23.75 -6.86 -5.56
N ASN A 21 22.89 -6.85 -6.61
CA ASN A 21 21.66 -6.04 -6.64
C ASN A 21 20.61 -6.58 -5.68
N LEU A 22 20.54 -7.88 -5.50
CA LEU A 22 19.65 -8.52 -4.51
C LEU A 22 20.10 -8.16 -3.10
N LYS A 23 21.39 -8.26 -2.80
CA LYS A 23 21.96 -7.86 -1.50
C LYS A 23 21.77 -6.36 -1.23
N ALA A 24 21.98 -5.50 -2.23
CA ALA A 24 21.72 -4.07 -2.09
C ALA A 24 20.24 -3.80 -1.80
N SER A 25 19.33 -4.48 -2.49
CA SER A 25 17.88 -4.36 -2.24
C SER A 25 17.50 -4.84 -0.85
N TYR A 26 18.10 -5.93 -0.37
CA TYR A 26 17.94 -6.41 1.00
C TYR A 26 18.46 -5.41 2.03
N ASN A 27 19.67 -4.88 1.83
CA ASN A 27 20.24 -3.88 2.74
C ASN A 27 19.39 -2.62 2.82
N ASN A 28 18.84 -2.16 1.71
CA ASN A 28 17.90 -1.04 1.69
C ASN A 28 16.62 -1.37 2.47
N PHE A 29 16.09 -2.59 2.31
CA PHE A 29 14.91 -3.03 3.05
C PHE A 29 15.15 -3.09 4.56
N ILE A 30 16.30 -3.61 5.02
CA ILE A 30 16.59 -3.67 6.47
C ILE A 30 16.91 -2.30 7.04
N ALA A 31 17.46 -1.38 6.26
CA ALA A 31 17.71 0.00 6.69
C ALA A 31 16.43 0.84 6.78
N ASP A 32 15.40 0.51 6.00
CA ASP A 32 14.11 1.18 6.06
C ASP A 32 13.20 0.55 7.13
N GLU A 33 13.43 0.95 8.37
CA GLU A 33 12.63 0.51 9.51
C GLU A 33 11.16 0.93 9.38
N THR A 34 10.89 2.06 8.73
CA THR A 34 9.52 2.57 8.56
C THR A 34 8.65 1.65 7.71
N SER A 35 9.24 0.94 6.75
CA SER A 35 8.53 -0.05 5.92
C SER A 35 8.13 -1.31 6.71
N ARG A 36 8.78 -1.54 7.87
CA ARG A 36 8.54 -2.68 8.76
C ARG A 36 7.74 -2.31 10.01
N GLU A 37 7.50 -1.01 10.23
CA GLU A 37 6.72 -0.55 11.38
C GLU A 37 5.33 -1.19 11.38
N GLU A 38 4.96 -1.78 12.51
CA GLU A 38 3.62 -2.30 12.80
C GLU A 38 3.04 -1.57 13.99
N ILE A 39 1.77 -1.28 13.92
CA ILE A 39 1.02 -0.67 15.02
C ILE A 39 -0.15 -1.55 15.42
N LYS A 40 -0.44 -1.60 16.72
CA LYS A 40 -1.66 -2.20 17.27
C LYS A 40 -2.63 -1.08 17.58
N ALA A 41 -3.80 -1.12 16.94
CA ALA A 41 -4.79 -0.06 17.09
C ALA A 41 -6.21 -0.59 17.24
N SER A 42 -7.06 0.27 17.78
CA SER A 42 -8.52 0.18 17.68
C SER A 42 -9.07 1.43 17.02
N HIS A 43 -10.27 1.32 16.44
CA HIS A 43 -11.00 2.47 15.92
C HIS A 43 -12.50 2.44 16.26
N ILE A 44 -13.10 3.60 16.27
CA ILE A 44 -14.53 3.81 16.32
C ILE A 44 -14.93 4.45 14.99
N LEU A 45 -15.84 3.83 14.25
CA LEU A 45 -16.39 4.34 13.01
C LEU A 45 -17.77 4.94 13.26
N ILE A 46 -17.98 6.17 12.81
CA ILE A 46 -19.22 6.94 13.01
C ILE A 46 -19.61 7.61 11.69
N ASP A 47 -20.90 7.84 11.51
CA ASP A 47 -21.43 8.40 10.27
C ASP A 47 -21.20 9.91 10.16
N THR A 48 -21.16 10.64 11.28
CA THR A 48 -21.03 12.09 11.29
C THR A 48 -19.79 12.59 12.03
N GLU A 49 -19.24 13.70 11.55
CA GLU A 49 -18.10 14.37 12.18
C GLU A 49 -18.41 14.83 13.61
N SER A 50 -19.63 15.36 13.82
CA SER A 50 -20.06 15.85 15.13
C SER A 50 -20.03 14.75 16.20
N GLU A 51 -20.58 13.57 15.89
CA GLU A 51 -20.57 12.44 16.81
C GLU A 51 -19.13 11.94 17.08
N ALA A 52 -18.27 11.98 16.06
CA ALA A 52 -16.88 11.60 16.24
C ALA A 52 -16.12 12.60 17.14
N ILE A 53 -16.46 13.89 17.07
CA ILE A 53 -15.92 14.92 17.99
C ILE A 53 -16.41 14.65 19.41
N ASP A 54 -17.70 14.32 19.59
CA ASP A 54 -18.26 14.00 20.92
C ASP A 54 -17.56 12.79 21.54
N ILE A 55 -17.26 11.76 20.72
CA ILE A 55 -16.50 10.59 21.18
C ILE A 55 -15.07 10.97 21.61
N ILE A 56 -14.40 11.83 20.86
CA ILE A 56 -13.06 12.32 21.25
C ILE A 56 -13.12 13.05 22.59
N ASN A 57 -14.15 13.89 22.81
CA ASN A 57 -14.34 14.58 24.09
C ASN A 57 -14.58 13.59 25.24
N MET A 58 -15.45 12.59 25.06
CA MET A 58 -15.70 11.54 26.06
C MET A 58 -14.41 10.78 26.42
N LEU A 59 -13.61 10.45 25.40
CA LEU A 59 -12.32 9.77 25.61
C LEU A 59 -11.31 10.65 26.35
N ASN A 60 -11.29 11.95 26.08
CA ASN A 60 -10.44 12.91 26.80
C ASN A 60 -10.91 13.12 28.25
N ASP A 61 -12.22 12.97 28.52
CA ASP A 61 -12.80 13.00 29.87
C ASP A 61 -12.58 11.69 30.65
N GLY A 62 -12.03 10.65 29.98
CA GLY A 62 -11.61 9.40 30.63
C GLY A 62 -12.50 8.19 30.38
N ASP A 63 -13.46 8.29 29.47
CA ASP A 63 -14.32 7.16 29.10
C ASP A 63 -13.48 6.02 28.46
N ASP A 64 -13.97 4.79 28.60
CA ASP A 64 -13.29 3.62 28.04
C ASP A 64 -13.51 3.50 26.54
N PHE A 65 -12.43 3.39 25.80
CA PHE A 65 -12.46 3.31 24.33
C PHE A 65 -13.22 2.08 23.82
N ALA A 66 -13.03 0.93 24.46
CA ALA A 66 -13.66 -0.30 24.01
C ALA A 66 -15.18 -0.29 24.27
N GLU A 67 -15.61 0.28 25.37
CA GLU A 67 -17.03 0.43 25.68
C GLU A 67 -17.71 1.44 24.72
N LEU A 68 -17.05 2.57 24.42
CA LEU A 68 -17.55 3.50 23.40
C LEU A 68 -17.61 2.85 22.02
N ALA A 69 -16.60 2.07 21.65
CA ALA A 69 -16.60 1.34 20.39
C ALA A 69 -17.76 0.35 20.29
N LYS A 70 -18.02 -0.45 21.34
CA LYS A 70 -19.13 -1.42 21.38
C LYS A 70 -20.48 -0.75 21.27
N ASN A 71 -20.65 0.40 21.91
CA ASN A 71 -21.93 1.07 22.02
C ASN A 71 -22.26 2.00 20.85
N LYS A 72 -21.23 2.57 20.20
CA LYS A 72 -21.40 3.67 19.23
C LYS A 72 -20.84 3.37 17.84
N SER A 73 -19.87 2.46 17.71
CA SER A 73 -19.24 2.21 16.40
C SER A 73 -20.19 1.52 15.44
N THR A 74 -20.32 2.07 14.23
CA THR A 74 -21.05 1.44 13.10
C THR A 74 -20.17 0.44 12.34
N GLY A 75 -18.88 0.38 12.66
CA GLY A 75 -17.93 -0.52 12.01
C GLY A 75 -17.97 -1.96 12.50
N PRO A 76 -17.50 -2.92 11.70
CA PRO A 76 -17.56 -4.35 12.01
C PRO A 76 -16.72 -4.74 13.24
N SER A 77 -15.70 -3.96 13.60
CA SER A 77 -14.87 -4.18 14.80
C SER A 77 -15.52 -3.64 16.08
N GLY A 78 -16.61 -2.87 16.00
CA GLY A 78 -17.30 -2.28 17.14
C GLY A 78 -17.59 -3.28 18.25
N PRO A 79 -18.24 -4.44 17.99
CA PRO A 79 -18.53 -5.45 19.00
C PRO A 79 -17.28 -6.00 19.74
N SER A 80 -16.11 -5.93 19.10
CA SER A 80 -14.82 -6.31 19.70
C SER A 80 -14.05 -5.13 20.30
N GLY A 81 -14.75 -4.04 20.66
CA GLY A 81 -14.12 -2.84 21.22
C GLY A 81 -13.29 -2.05 20.21
N GLY A 82 -13.60 -2.21 18.92
CA GLY A 82 -12.91 -1.53 17.83
C GLY A 82 -11.56 -2.15 17.45
N ASP A 83 -11.16 -3.29 18.03
CA ASP A 83 -9.83 -3.87 17.84
C ASP A 83 -9.57 -4.25 16.38
N LEU A 84 -8.46 -3.75 15.83
CA LEU A 84 -7.94 -4.05 14.49
C LEU A 84 -6.72 -4.97 14.53
N GLY A 85 -6.22 -5.27 15.73
CA GLY A 85 -4.98 -6.01 15.91
C GLY A 85 -3.74 -5.24 15.41
N TRP A 86 -2.70 -5.99 15.04
CA TRP A 86 -1.47 -5.46 14.46
C TRP A 86 -1.62 -5.32 12.96
N PHE A 87 -1.22 -4.16 12.43
CA PHE A 87 -1.15 -3.93 10.99
C PHE A 87 0.04 -3.04 10.62
N LYS A 88 0.45 -3.11 9.37
CA LYS A 88 1.55 -2.35 8.78
C LYS A 88 1.06 -1.43 7.67
N ARG A 89 1.95 -0.55 7.22
CA ARG A 89 1.65 0.37 6.11
C ARG A 89 1.21 -0.39 4.85
N GLY A 90 0.28 0.19 4.12
CA GLY A 90 -0.33 -0.39 2.91
C GLY A 90 -1.51 -1.34 3.19
N GLN A 91 -1.92 -1.54 4.43
CA GLN A 91 -3.05 -2.41 4.79
C GLN A 91 -4.35 -1.65 5.06
N MET A 92 -4.28 -0.34 5.28
CA MET A 92 -5.43 0.51 5.55
C MET A 92 -5.60 1.56 4.46
N VAL A 93 -6.78 2.16 4.38
CA VAL A 93 -7.02 3.28 3.45
C VAL A 93 -6.15 4.47 3.79
N PRO A 94 -5.62 5.23 2.79
CA PRO A 94 -4.57 6.23 3.01
C PRO A 94 -4.86 7.28 4.10
N PRO A 95 -6.06 7.88 4.22
CA PRO A 95 -6.31 8.85 5.28
C PRO A 95 -6.22 8.25 6.68
N PHE A 96 -6.77 7.04 6.87
CA PHE A 96 -6.71 6.30 8.13
C PHE A 96 -5.27 5.94 8.48
N GLU A 97 -4.54 5.37 7.53
CA GLU A 97 -3.14 4.96 7.71
C GLU A 97 -2.26 6.14 8.12
N LYS A 98 -2.37 7.27 7.38
CA LYS A 98 -1.60 8.48 7.69
C LYS A 98 -1.85 8.95 9.12
N ALA A 99 -3.10 8.98 9.56
CA ALA A 99 -3.45 9.39 10.91
C ALA A 99 -2.93 8.39 11.96
N ALA A 100 -3.18 7.09 11.76
CA ALA A 100 -2.78 6.06 12.70
C ALA A 100 -1.26 6.01 12.94
N PHE A 101 -0.47 6.05 11.85
CA PHE A 101 0.99 6.00 11.97
C PHE A 101 1.62 7.30 12.49
N SER A 102 0.89 8.43 12.48
CA SER A 102 1.37 9.70 13.07
C SER A 102 1.20 9.79 14.57
N LEU A 103 0.33 8.96 15.18
CA LEU A 103 0.11 8.92 16.61
C LEU A 103 1.22 8.18 17.33
N ASN A 104 1.49 8.53 18.58
CA ASN A 104 2.35 7.77 19.46
C ASN A 104 1.58 6.64 20.18
N LYS A 105 2.32 5.77 20.86
CA LYS A 105 1.74 4.74 21.72
C LYS A 105 0.83 5.38 22.78
N ASN A 106 -0.35 4.79 22.98
CA ASN A 106 -1.42 5.23 23.89
C ASN A 106 -2.11 6.55 23.49
N GLU A 107 -1.82 7.10 22.32
CA GLU A 107 -2.53 8.29 21.84
C GLU A 107 -3.81 7.94 21.10
N ILE A 108 -4.74 8.91 21.08
CA ILE A 108 -5.94 8.94 20.26
C ILE A 108 -5.86 10.09 19.25
N THR A 109 -6.57 9.96 18.14
CA THR A 109 -6.77 11.10 17.21
C THR A 109 -7.49 12.23 17.93
N GLN A 110 -6.95 13.44 17.88
CA GLN A 110 -7.57 14.64 18.46
C GLN A 110 -8.53 15.35 17.46
N ARG A 111 -8.64 14.81 16.27
CA ARG A 111 -9.60 15.22 15.24
C ARG A 111 -10.13 13.97 14.54
N PRO A 112 -11.42 13.95 14.16
CA PRO A 112 -11.98 12.86 13.37
C PRO A 112 -11.21 12.67 12.04
N VAL A 113 -11.03 11.42 11.63
CA VAL A 113 -10.38 11.07 10.35
C VAL A 113 -11.42 10.63 9.35
N GLN A 114 -11.62 11.41 8.31
CA GLN A 114 -12.59 11.10 7.26
C GLN A 114 -12.03 10.07 6.27
N THR A 115 -12.85 9.08 5.93
CA THR A 115 -12.62 8.12 4.85
C THR A 115 -13.90 7.91 4.04
N GLN A 116 -13.87 7.07 3.03
CA GLN A 116 -15.07 6.68 2.28
C GLN A 116 -16.11 5.91 3.12
N PHE A 117 -15.73 5.42 4.30
CA PHE A 117 -16.61 4.64 5.19
C PHE A 117 -17.29 5.49 6.25
N GLY A 118 -16.86 6.72 6.46
CA GLY A 118 -17.33 7.62 7.50
C GLY A 118 -16.16 8.28 8.25
N TRP A 119 -16.41 8.60 9.52
CA TRP A 119 -15.49 9.29 10.41
C TRP A 119 -14.91 8.34 11.45
N HIS A 120 -13.61 8.35 11.60
CA HIS A 120 -12.88 7.46 12.50
C HIS A 120 -12.26 8.21 13.66
N VAL A 121 -12.39 7.64 14.85
CA VAL A 121 -11.56 7.94 16.02
C VAL A 121 -10.63 6.75 16.23
N ILE A 122 -9.32 6.99 16.26
CA ILE A 122 -8.28 5.94 16.27
C ILE A 122 -7.51 6.02 17.58
N LYS A 123 -7.22 4.86 18.19
CA LYS A 123 -6.34 4.72 19.36
C LYS A 123 -5.21 3.76 19.03
N ILE A 124 -3.99 4.17 19.34
CA ILE A 124 -2.80 3.31 19.22
C ILE A 124 -2.47 2.71 20.60
N PHE A 125 -2.39 1.39 20.66
CA PHE A 125 -2.02 0.67 21.88
C PHE A 125 -0.53 0.38 21.93
N ASP A 126 0.05 0.04 20.77
CA ASP A 126 1.48 -0.28 20.73
C ASP A 126 2.05 -0.06 19.34
N LYS A 127 3.38 0.06 19.29
CA LYS A 127 4.17 0.15 18.05
C LYS A 127 5.37 -0.76 18.16
N ARG A 128 5.73 -1.43 17.08
CA ARG A 128 6.92 -2.26 17.01
C ARG A 128 7.54 -2.24 15.63
N ILE A 129 8.83 -2.51 15.58
CA ILE A 129 9.56 -2.79 14.36
C ILE A 129 10.02 -4.24 14.46
N PRO A 130 9.34 -5.18 13.79
CA PRO A 130 9.75 -6.58 13.80
C PRO A 130 11.17 -6.75 13.27
N GLU A 131 11.86 -7.78 13.73
CA GLU A 131 13.14 -8.17 13.14
C GLU A 131 12.96 -8.40 11.62
N ALA A 132 13.95 -7.93 10.87
CA ALA A 132 13.95 -8.16 9.43
C ALA A 132 14.10 -9.67 9.15
N PRO A 133 13.29 -10.24 8.24
CA PRO A 133 13.51 -11.60 7.79
C PRO A 133 14.91 -11.77 7.24
N SER A 134 15.49 -12.96 7.37
CA SER A 134 16.82 -13.22 6.80
C SER A 134 16.84 -13.03 5.28
N TYR A 135 18.02 -12.75 4.73
CA TYR A 135 18.23 -12.64 3.29
C TYR A 135 17.68 -13.86 2.53
N GLU A 136 17.95 -15.05 3.03
CA GLU A 136 17.51 -16.30 2.40
C GLU A 136 15.97 -16.39 2.36
N ASN A 137 15.28 -15.98 3.43
CA ASN A 137 13.82 -15.97 3.47
C ASN A 137 13.20 -14.91 2.54
N MET A 138 13.93 -13.84 2.25
CA MET A 138 13.47 -12.78 1.36
C MET A 138 13.91 -12.95 -0.09
N LYS A 139 14.87 -13.80 -0.38
CA LYS A 139 15.52 -13.90 -1.68
C LYS A 139 14.53 -14.06 -2.84
N SER A 140 13.56 -14.94 -2.71
CA SER A 140 12.54 -15.16 -3.75
C SER A 140 11.71 -13.90 -4.02
N LYS A 141 11.32 -13.17 -2.97
CA LYS A 141 10.59 -11.92 -3.11
C LYS A 141 11.44 -10.82 -3.73
N LEU A 142 12.70 -10.72 -3.31
CA LEU A 142 13.65 -9.74 -3.86
C LEU A 142 13.89 -9.98 -5.36
N ILE A 143 13.97 -11.24 -5.79
CA ILE A 143 14.07 -11.61 -7.21
C ILE A 143 12.82 -11.09 -7.95
N GLN A 144 11.62 -11.43 -7.50
CA GLN A 144 10.37 -10.99 -8.16
C GLN A 144 10.24 -9.47 -8.23
N ASP A 145 10.61 -8.76 -7.17
CA ASP A 145 10.55 -7.30 -7.12
C ASP A 145 11.58 -6.67 -8.08
N LEU A 146 12.78 -7.25 -8.16
CA LEU A 146 13.83 -6.80 -9.07
C LEU A 146 13.46 -7.09 -10.53
N GLU A 147 12.89 -8.27 -10.82
CA GLU A 147 12.36 -8.63 -12.15
C GLU A 147 11.35 -7.60 -12.64
N ARG A 148 10.36 -7.26 -11.80
CA ARG A 148 9.34 -6.25 -12.13
C ARG A 148 9.97 -4.89 -12.44
N LYS A 149 10.94 -4.47 -11.63
CA LYS A 149 11.65 -3.19 -11.86
C LYS A 149 12.44 -3.19 -13.15
N ILE A 150 13.19 -4.28 -13.44
CA ILE A 150 13.99 -4.43 -14.67
C ILE A 150 13.07 -4.39 -15.90
N VAL A 151 11.98 -5.16 -15.89
CA VAL A 151 11.02 -5.21 -17.00
C VAL A 151 10.34 -3.86 -17.21
N SER A 152 9.85 -3.23 -16.13
CA SER A 152 9.20 -1.93 -16.22
C SER A 152 10.14 -0.86 -16.78
N LYS A 153 11.38 -0.82 -16.28
CA LYS A 153 12.40 0.10 -16.78
C LYS A 153 12.70 -0.15 -18.26
N LYS A 154 12.90 -1.41 -18.66
CA LYS A 154 13.21 -1.75 -20.06
C LYS A 154 12.09 -1.37 -21.00
N ILE A 155 10.82 -1.60 -20.61
CA ILE A 155 9.66 -1.18 -21.40
C ILE A 155 9.62 0.34 -21.54
N GLN A 156 9.91 1.06 -20.44
CA GLN A 156 9.94 2.52 -20.47
C GLN A 156 11.06 3.04 -21.40
N ASP A 157 12.27 2.48 -21.30
CA ASP A 157 13.39 2.85 -22.14
C ASP A 157 13.05 2.59 -23.63
N LEU A 158 12.48 1.42 -23.95
CA LEU A 158 12.05 1.09 -25.30
C LEU A 158 10.95 2.04 -25.84
N ARG A 159 10.04 2.48 -24.97
CA ARG A 159 9.00 3.46 -25.35
C ARG A 159 9.57 4.85 -25.60
N ASN A 160 10.55 5.25 -24.81
CA ASN A 160 11.22 6.54 -24.98
C ASN A 160 12.09 6.58 -26.26
N ASP A 161 12.68 5.44 -26.61
CA ASP A 161 13.52 5.30 -27.80
C ASP A 161 12.69 5.06 -29.08
N ALA A 162 11.43 4.65 -28.94
CA ALA A 162 10.54 4.40 -30.08
C ALA A 162 9.96 5.70 -30.64
N LEU A 163 10.09 5.87 -31.95
CA LEU A 163 9.36 6.91 -32.66
C LEU A 163 7.87 6.48 -32.74
N ILE A 164 7.02 7.06 -31.89
CA ILE A 164 5.60 6.77 -31.85
C ILE A 164 4.87 7.86 -32.66
N GLU A 165 4.48 7.53 -33.89
CA GLU A 165 3.54 8.35 -34.65
C GLU A 165 2.10 8.03 -34.20
N LYS A 166 1.42 9.04 -33.69
CA LYS A 166 -0.02 8.96 -33.43
C LYS A 166 -0.74 9.33 -34.71
N LEU A 167 -1.27 8.33 -35.42
CA LEU A 167 -2.10 8.56 -36.57
C LEU A 167 -3.45 9.15 -36.12
N SER A 168 -3.94 10.14 -36.85
CA SER A 168 -5.31 10.67 -36.71
C SER A 168 -6.32 9.65 -37.22
N SER A 169 -7.60 9.80 -36.86
CA SER A 169 -8.65 8.90 -37.31
C SER A 169 -8.76 8.86 -38.87
N SER A 170 -8.46 9.97 -39.54
CA SER A 170 -8.44 10.05 -41.02
C SER A 170 -7.26 9.33 -41.66
N GLU A 171 -6.16 9.16 -40.96
CA GLU A 171 -4.98 8.40 -41.42
C GLU A 171 -5.10 6.91 -41.13
N LEU A 172 -5.97 6.52 -40.17
CA LEU A 172 -6.25 5.13 -39.84
C LEU A 172 -7.23 4.46 -40.82
N GLU A 173 -8.21 5.20 -41.36
CA GLU A 173 -9.22 4.65 -42.30
C GLU A 173 -8.63 3.93 -43.51
N PRO A 174 -7.60 4.45 -44.21
CA PRO A 174 -6.99 3.74 -45.32
C PRO A 174 -6.24 2.46 -44.92
N LEU A 175 -5.70 2.41 -43.68
CA LEU A 175 -4.93 1.26 -43.17
C LEU A 175 -5.83 0.11 -42.73
N LEU A 176 -7.03 0.41 -42.25
CA LEU A 176 -8.04 -0.59 -41.86
C LEU A 176 -8.64 -1.35 -43.04
N ASN A 177 -8.58 -0.77 -44.25
CA ASN A 177 -9.13 -1.32 -45.49
C ASN A 177 -8.09 -2.02 -46.37
N LEU A 178 -6.87 -2.25 -45.87
CA LEU A 178 -5.87 -3.03 -46.60
C LEU A 178 -6.31 -4.50 -46.71
N PRO A 179 -6.25 -5.13 -47.90
CA PRO A 179 -6.57 -6.54 -48.03
C PRO A 179 -5.57 -7.35 -47.21
N VAL A 180 -6.10 -8.21 -46.33
CA VAL A 180 -5.28 -9.19 -45.56
C VAL A 180 -4.71 -10.16 -46.59
N SER A 181 -3.41 -10.06 -46.90
CA SER A 181 -2.73 -11.04 -47.75
C SER A 181 -2.82 -12.41 -47.08
N GLN A 182 -3.43 -13.35 -47.80
CA GLN A 182 -3.58 -14.75 -47.46
C GLN A 182 -2.20 -15.45 -47.36
#